data_52485d4198bb0ac674f98471cdb8d141
#
_entry.id   52485d4198bb0ac674f98471cdb8d141
#
_cell.length_a   1.000
_cell.length_b   1.000
_cell.length_c   1.000
_cell.angle_alpha   90.00
_cell.angle_beta   90.00
_cell.angle_gamma   90.00
#
_symmetry.space_group_name_H-M   'P 1'
#
loop_
_entity.id
_entity.type
_entity.pdbx_description
1 polymer ?
#
loop_
_entity_poly.entity_id
_entity_poly.type
_entity_poly.pdbx_seq_one_letter_code
_entity_poly.pdbx_strand_id
1 'polypeptide(L)'
;MQTLFFTMFTAYGLGSLAALLEGRKSFKSLGRGLVALGATAGAGAGLALGAIVIATGVPFALSFPELLPLGGGLALRLDSLGAFFLIVIGVGAIPAALYGAGYTATYEDGRASLRLLGLMFNLFLLTMSLVTLADNVLTFLLMW
;
A
#
# COMPACT_ATOMS: atom_id res chain seq x y z
N MET A 1 -7.84 10.25 -11.05
CA MET A 1 -8.08 9.45 -9.84
C MET A 1 -7.84 7.96 -10.06
N GLN A 2 -8.47 7.34 -11.05
CA GLN A 2 -8.30 5.90 -11.33
C GLN A 2 -6.83 5.49 -11.52
N THR A 3 -6.06 6.25 -12.31
CA THR A 3 -4.63 6.01 -12.51
C THR A 3 -3.85 6.01 -11.20
N LEU A 4 -4.09 6.99 -10.31
CA LEU A 4 -3.44 7.06 -9.00
C LEU A 4 -3.77 5.87 -8.11
N PHE A 5 -5.03 5.42 -8.12
CA PHE A 5 -5.45 4.21 -7.40
C PHE A 5 -4.68 2.98 -7.89
N PHE A 6 -4.63 2.74 -9.20
CA PHE A 6 -3.88 1.61 -9.73
C PHE A 6 -2.37 1.75 -9.52
N THR A 7 -1.82 2.96 -9.57
CA THR A 7 -0.41 3.20 -9.23
C THR A 7 -0.13 2.85 -7.77
N MET A 8 -0.98 3.27 -6.84
CA MET A 8 -0.88 2.91 -5.42
C MET A 8 -0.91 1.39 -5.23
N PHE A 9 -1.91 0.73 -5.82
CA PHE A 9 -2.10 -0.71 -5.70
C PHE A 9 -0.91 -1.49 -6.27
N THR A 10 -0.48 -1.15 -7.49
CA THR A 10 0.63 -1.84 -8.17
C THR A 10 1.97 -1.56 -7.51
N ALA A 11 2.21 -0.34 -7.02
CA ALA A 11 3.46 0.01 -6.34
C ALA A 11 3.63 -0.78 -5.04
N TYR A 12 2.61 -0.85 -4.19
CA TYR A 12 2.66 -1.67 -2.98
C TYR A 12 2.77 -3.17 -3.31
N GLY A 13 2.02 -3.66 -4.31
CA GLY A 13 2.08 -5.06 -4.75
C GLY A 13 3.47 -5.44 -5.25
N LEU A 14 4.07 -4.63 -6.13
CA LEU A 14 5.42 -4.84 -6.64
C LEU A 14 6.48 -4.70 -5.55
N GLY A 15 6.31 -3.75 -4.61
CA GLY A 15 7.16 -3.62 -3.43
C GLY A 15 7.14 -4.87 -2.55
N SER A 16 5.97 -5.45 -2.32
CA SER A 16 5.84 -6.74 -1.62
C SER A 16 6.59 -7.87 -2.34
N LEU A 17 6.40 -8.01 -3.65
CA LEU A 17 7.05 -9.04 -4.44
C LEU A 17 8.58 -8.84 -4.52
N ALA A 18 9.03 -7.58 -4.60
CA ALA A 18 10.46 -7.25 -4.63
C ALA A 18 11.21 -7.70 -3.38
N ALA A 19 10.53 -7.81 -2.22
CA ALA A 19 11.11 -8.34 -1.00
C ALA A 19 11.61 -9.79 -1.17
N LEU A 20 11.06 -10.57 -2.11
CA LEU A 20 11.53 -11.92 -2.41
C LEU A 20 12.98 -11.93 -2.94
N LEU A 21 13.42 -10.84 -3.58
CA LEU A 21 14.79 -10.68 -4.07
C LEU A 21 15.81 -10.58 -2.92
N GLU A 22 15.41 -10.09 -1.75
CA GLU A 22 16.28 -9.99 -0.57
C GLU A 22 16.77 -11.36 -0.07
N GLY A 23 16.09 -12.45 -0.44
CA GLY A 23 16.52 -13.82 -0.13
C GLY A 23 17.78 -14.26 -0.89
N ARG A 24 18.19 -13.54 -1.94
CA ARG A 24 19.39 -13.85 -2.73
C ARG A 24 20.50 -12.87 -2.40
N LYS A 25 21.65 -13.35 -1.92
CA LYS A 25 22.80 -12.51 -1.52
C LYS A 25 23.17 -11.46 -2.59
N SER A 26 23.14 -11.84 -3.88
CA SER A 26 23.48 -10.96 -5.01
C SER A 26 22.49 -9.82 -5.25
N PHE A 27 21.22 -9.95 -4.79
CA PHE A 27 20.15 -8.99 -5.04
C PHE A 27 19.58 -8.32 -3.78
N LYS A 28 20.20 -8.59 -2.62
CA LYS A 28 19.73 -8.10 -1.31
C LYS A 28 19.56 -6.56 -1.27
N SER A 29 20.55 -5.82 -1.74
CA SER A 29 20.50 -4.36 -1.80
C SER A 29 19.44 -3.83 -2.77
N LEU A 30 19.35 -4.46 -3.95
CA LEU A 30 18.34 -4.11 -4.96
C LEU A 30 16.92 -4.37 -4.45
N GLY A 31 16.69 -5.54 -3.84
CA GLY A 31 15.39 -5.90 -3.25
C GLY A 31 14.95 -4.88 -2.21
N ARG A 32 15.84 -4.50 -1.28
CA ARG A 32 15.58 -3.47 -0.27
C ARG A 32 15.23 -2.12 -0.89
N GLY A 33 15.97 -1.69 -1.90
CA GLY A 33 15.67 -0.45 -2.63
C GLY A 33 14.29 -0.48 -3.29
N LEU A 34 13.93 -1.60 -3.92
CA LEU A 34 12.63 -1.78 -4.56
C LEU A 34 11.48 -1.87 -3.56
N VAL A 35 11.68 -2.48 -2.39
CA VAL A 35 10.70 -2.49 -1.29
C VAL A 35 10.40 -1.06 -0.83
N ALA A 36 11.43 -0.24 -0.59
CA ALA A 36 11.27 1.15 -0.19
C ALA A 36 10.64 2.01 -1.29
N LEU A 37 11.04 1.79 -2.55
CA LEU A 37 10.44 2.46 -3.70
C LEU A 37 8.97 2.12 -3.86
N GLY A 38 8.59 0.85 -3.72
CA GLY A 38 7.19 0.42 -3.77
C GLY A 38 6.35 1.09 -2.68
N ALA A 39 6.85 1.11 -1.45
CA ALA A 39 6.18 1.74 -0.33
C ALA A 39 6.04 3.27 -0.51
N THR A 40 7.12 3.97 -0.91
CA THR A 40 7.08 5.43 -1.09
C THR A 40 6.25 5.85 -2.30
N ALA A 41 6.34 5.12 -3.42
CA ALA A 41 5.54 5.40 -4.62
C ALA A 41 4.05 5.13 -4.36
N GLY A 42 3.72 4.01 -3.69
CA GLY A 42 2.35 3.70 -3.29
C GLY A 42 1.77 4.75 -2.34
N ALA A 43 2.53 5.14 -1.31
CA ALA A 43 2.14 6.18 -0.37
C ALA A 43 1.96 7.55 -1.06
N GLY A 44 2.88 7.92 -1.95
CA GLY A 44 2.78 9.16 -2.72
C GLY A 44 1.55 9.22 -3.62
N ALA A 45 1.23 8.10 -4.30
CA ALA A 45 0.02 7.98 -5.11
C ALA A 45 -1.25 8.06 -4.25
N GLY A 46 -1.26 7.43 -3.07
CA GLY A 46 -2.35 7.53 -2.09
C GLY A 46 -2.54 8.95 -1.57
N LEU A 47 -1.45 9.63 -1.20
CA LEU A 47 -1.47 11.05 -0.81
C LEU A 47 -2.09 11.94 -1.90
N ALA A 48 -1.63 11.78 -3.15
CA ALA A 48 -2.14 12.56 -4.27
C ALA A 48 -3.63 12.29 -4.52
N LEU A 49 -4.05 11.02 -4.45
CA LEU A 49 -5.46 10.63 -4.60
C LEU A 49 -6.32 11.25 -3.49
N GLY A 50 -5.90 11.13 -2.22
CA GLY A 50 -6.58 11.71 -1.08
C GLY A 50 -6.69 13.24 -1.18
N ALA A 51 -5.58 13.91 -1.53
CA ALA A 51 -5.57 15.36 -1.70
C ALA A 51 -6.54 15.83 -2.80
N ILE A 52 -6.62 15.11 -3.93
CA ILE A 52 -7.56 15.43 -5.01
C ILE A 52 -9.00 15.29 -4.52
N VAL A 53 -9.34 14.20 -3.82
CA VAL A 53 -10.71 13.98 -3.32
C VAL A 53 -11.11 15.08 -2.32
N ILE A 54 -10.21 15.46 -1.40
CA ILE A 54 -10.50 16.56 -0.45
C ILE A 54 -10.64 17.90 -1.17
N ALA A 55 -9.74 18.20 -2.12
CA ALA A 55 -9.74 19.48 -2.82
C ALA A 55 -10.94 19.65 -3.75
N THR A 56 -11.41 18.57 -4.39
CA THR A 56 -12.52 18.62 -5.34
C THR A 56 -13.88 18.35 -4.73
N GLY A 57 -13.92 17.71 -3.55
CA GLY A 57 -15.15 17.20 -2.92
C GLY A 57 -15.82 16.05 -3.72
N VAL A 58 -15.18 15.57 -4.80
CA VAL A 58 -15.73 14.50 -5.64
C VAL A 58 -15.20 13.15 -5.16
N PRO A 59 -16.07 12.26 -4.69
CA PRO A 59 -15.64 10.93 -4.24
C PRO A 59 -15.14 10.09 -5.43
N PHE A 60 -14.14 9.27 -5.19
CA PHE A 60 -13.68 8.25 -6.12
C PHE A 60 -14.35 6.91 -5.77
N ALA A 61 -14.88 6.19 -6.77
CA ALA A 61 -15.51 4.90 -6.56
C ALA A 61 -15.12 3.90 -7.63
N LEU A 62 -14.97 2.63 -7.22
CA LEU A 62 -14.77 1.46 -8.08
C LEU A 62 -15.58 0.29 -7.52
N SER A 63 -16.21 -0.48 -8.39
CA SER A 63 -16.94 -1.70 -8.00
C SER A 63 -16.62 -2.86 -8.91
N PHE A 64 -16.46 -4.03 -8.31
CA PHE A 64 -16.18 -5.30 -9.00
C PHE A 64 -17.18 -6.35 -8.50
N PRO A 65 -18.44 -6.33 -9.06
CA PRO A 65 -19.52 -7.19 -8.56
C PRO A 65 -19.25 -8.69 -8.76
N GLU A 66 -18.41 -9.02 -9.74
CA GLU A 66 -18.11 -10.41 -10.10
C GLU A 66 -17.06 -11.07 -9.18
N LEU A 67 -16.24 -10.28 -8.48
CA LEU A 67 -15.17 -10.80 -7.61
C LEU A 67 -15.70 -11.43 -6.32
N LEU A 68 -16.83 -10.94 -5.81
CA LEU A 68 -17.48 -11.46 -4.60
C LEU A 68 -18.98 -11.52 -4.84
N PRO A 69 -19.51 -12.63 -5.42
CA PRO A 69 -20.93 -12.73 -5.78
C PRO A 69 -21.89 -12.71 -4.58
N LEU A 70 -21.39 -12.96 -3.36
CA LEU A 70 -22.13 -12.84 -2.12
C LEU A 70 -21.90 -11.44 -1.52
N GLY A 71 -22.97 -10.68 -1.26
CA GLY A 71 -22.92 -9.41 -0.52
C GLY A 71 -22.58 -8.14 -1.31
N GLY A 72 -22.85 -8.13 -2.62
CA GLY A 72 -22.77 -6.89 -3.42
C GLY A 72 -21.44 -6.63 -4.09
N GLY A 73 -20.56 -7.62 -4.16
CA GLY A 73 -19.26 -7.50 -4.82
C GLY A 73 -18.20 -6.80 -3.98
N LEU A 74 -17.01 -6.64 -4.56
CA LEU A 74 -15.95 -5.81 -3.97
C LEU A 74 -16.22 -4.36 -4.36
N ALA A 75 -16.58 -3.53 -3.38
CA ALA A 75 -16.91 -2.13 -3.57
C ALA A 75 -15.92 -1.23 -2.81
N LEU A 76 -15.34 -0.30 -3.55
CA LEU A 76 -14.38 0.68 -3.04
C LEU A 76 -14.91 2.08 -3.31
N ARG A 77 -14.91 2.94 -2.27
CA ARG A 77 -15.27 4.34 -2.36
C ARG A 77 -14.37 5.16 -1.46
N LEU A 78 -13.78 6.18 -2.02
CA LEU A 78 -12.99 7.14 -1.27
C LEU A 78 -13.78 8.45 -1.16
N ASP A 79 -14.36 8.70 -0.02
CA ASP A 79 -14.97 9.96 0.36
C ASP A 79 -13.96 10.88 1.07
N SER A 80 -14.39 12.02 1.56
CA SER A 80 -13.50 12.99 2.24
C SER A 80 -12.91 12.44 3.53
N LEU A 81 -13.64 11.60 4.26
CA LEU A 81 -13.14 10.97 5.49
C LEU A 81 -12.10 9.90 5.19
N GLY A 82 -12.39 8.99 4.26
CA GLY A 82 -11.43 8.00 3.79
C GLY A 82 -10.18 8.64 3.20
N ALA A 83 -10.35 9.74 2.45
CA ALA A 83 -9.25 10.51 1.87
C ALA A 83 -8.34 11.14 2.95
N PHE A 84 -8.92 11.64 4.04
CA PHE A 84 -8.15 12.12 5.19
C PHE A 84 -7.28 10.99 5.78
N PHE A 85 -7.86 9.82 6.03
CA PHE A 85 -7.08 8.69 6.56
C PHE A 85 -6.03 8.19 5.56
N LEU A 86 -6.32 8.19 4.27
CA LEU A 86 -5.35 7.82 3.24
C LEU A 86 -4.13 8.77 3.24
N ILE A 87 -4.37 10.07 3.46
CA ILE A 87 -3.29 11.07 3.63
C ILE A 87 -2.46 10.76 4.88
N VAL A 88 -3.11 10.49 6.02
CA VAL A 88 -2.40 10.15 7.28
C VAL A 88 -1.52 8.92 7.09
N ILE A 89 -2.03 7.88 6.44
CA ILE A 89 -1.25 6.67 6.11
C ILE A 89 -0.04 7.05 5.24
N GLY A 90 -0.23 7.83 4.19
CA GLY A 90 0.84 8.23 3.28
C GLY A 90 1.93 9.05 3.94
N VAL A 91 1.56 10.02 4.80
CA VAL A 91 2.49 10.84 5.58
C VAL A 91 3.33 9.99 6.53
N GLY A 92 2.75 8.97 7.15
CA GLY A 92 3.49 8.05 8.01
C GLY A 92 4.34 7.02 7.23
N ALA A 93 3.81 6.53 6.11
CA ALA A 93 4.45 5.48 5.33
C ALA A 93 5.74 5.92 4.64
N ILE A 94 5.78 7.14 4.09
CA ILE A 94 6.96 7.64 3.37
C ILE A 94 8.21 7.68 4.27
N PRO A 95 8.22 8.39 5.42
CA PRO A 95 9.39 8.39 6.30
C PRO A 95 9.70 7.01 6.87
N ALA A 96 8.68 6.19 7.16
CA ALA A 96 8.89 4.83 7.64
C ALA A 96 9.58 3.95 6.59
N ALA A 97 9.22 4.05 5.31
CA ALA A 97 9.85 3.32 4.22
C ALA A 97 11.31 3.76 3.99
N LEU A 98 11.57 5.06 3.99
CA LEU A 98 12.91 5.62 3.81
C LEU A 98 13.84 5.25 4.97
N TYR A 99 13.37 5.44 6.20
CA TYR A 99 14.11 5.04 7.39
C TYR A 99 14.35 3.54 7.45
N GLY A 100 13.30 2.74 7.16
CA GLY A 100 13.36 1.28 7.16
C GLY A 100 14.41 0.72 6.19
N ALA A 101 14.57 1.32 5.02
CA ALA A 101 15.59 0.92 4.05
C ALA A 101 17.02 1.11 4.61
N GLY A 102 17.28 2.22 5.30
CA GLY A 102 18.57 2.48 5.96
C GLY A 102 18.78 1.57 7.17
N TYR A 103 17.75 1.44 8.01
CA TYR A 103 17.80 0.62 9.22
C TYR A 103 18.07 -0.85 8.93
N THR A 104 17.34 -1.43 7.96
CA THR A 104 17.53 -2.83 7.56
C THR A 104 18.86 -3.09 6.87
N ALA A 105 19.55 -2.05 6.37
CA ALA A 105 20.89 -2.17 5.80
C ALA A 105 21.94 -2.57 6.85
N THR A 106 21.75 -2.17 8.11
CA THR A 106 22.66 -2.47 9.23
C THR A 106 22.44 -3.86 9.82
N TYR A 107 21.32 -4.52 9.51
CA TYR A 107 21.03 -5.88 9.96
C TYR A 107 21.68 -6.90 9.02
N GLU A 108 22.90 -7.28 9.32
CA GLU A 108 23.57 -8.39 8.70
C GLU A 108 23.22 -9.68 9.46
N ASP A 109 22.59 -10.63 8.75
CA ASP A 109 22.35 -12.02 9.19
C ASP A 109 21.65 -12.20 10.56
N GLY A 110 20.70 -11.32 10.87
CA GLY A 110 19.89 -11.40 12.08
C GLY A 110 18.84 -12.52 12.06
N ARG A 111 18.29 -12.85 13.24
CA ARG A 111 17.23 -13.87 13.45
C ARG A 111 15.91 -13.55 12.74
N ALA A 112 15.69 -12.31 12.29
CA ALA A 112 14.50 -11.88 11.57
C ALA A 112 14.72 -11.94 10.05
N SER A 113 13.75 -12.49 9.33
CA SER A 113 13.78 -12.50 7.86
C SER A 113 13.44 -11.11 7.33
N LEU A 114 14.43 -10.36 6.86
CA LEU A 114 14.23 -9.04 6.21
C LEU A 114 13.28 -9.17 5.02
N ARG A 115 13.35 -10.28 4.29
CA ARG A 115 12.43 -10.60 3.20
C ARG A 115 10.97 -10.61 3.67
N LEU A 116 10.67 -11.26 4.78
CA LEU A 116 9.32 -11.30 5.34
C LEU A 116 8.89 -9.92 5.83
N LEU A 117 9.80 -9.17 6.43
CA LEU A 117 9.53 -7.79 6.89
C LEU A 117 9.14 -6.89 5.72
N GLY A 118 9.93 -6.87 4.63
CA GLY A 118 9.66 -6.04 3.46
C GLY A 118 8.35 -6.41 2.75
N LEU A 119 8.08 -7.73 2.63
CA LEU A 119 6.84 -8.24 2.05
C LEU A 119 5.63 -7.80 2.88
N MET A 120 5.67 -8.05 4.20
CA MET A 120 4.56 -7.70 5.10
C MET A 120 4.37 -6.19 5.23
N PHE A 121 5.44 -5.40 5.19
CA PHE A 121 5.35 -3.94 5.26
C PHE A 121 4.54 -3.34 4.11
N ASN A 122 4.88 -3.70 2.86
CA ASN A 122 4.14 -3.21 1.69
C ASN A 122 2.71 -3.77 1.63
N LEU A 123 2.51 -5.04 1.99
CA LEU A 123 1.18 -5.65 2.06
C LEU A 123 0.31 -4.98 3.13
N PHE A 124 0.88 -4.67 4.29
CA PHE A 124 0.20 -3.93 5.36
C PHE A 124 -0.23 -2.53 4.89
N LEU A 125 0.66 -1.78 4.23
CA LEU A 125 0.33 -0.46 3.69
C LEU A 125 -0.79 -0.55 2.63
N LEU A 126 -0.75 -1.57 1.77
CA LEU A 126 -1.78 -1.83 0.78
C LEU A 126 -3.14 -2.09 1.45
N THR A 127 -3.20 -3.03 2.38
CA THR A 127 -4.46 -3.39 3.05
C THR A 127 -5.00 -2.25 3.90
N MET A 128 -4.15 -1.54 4.64
CA MET A 128 -4.57 -0.33 5.37
C MET A 128 -5.18 0.72 4.44
N SER A 129 -4.54 0.97 3.30
CA SER A 129 -5.07 1.91 2.31
C SER A 129 -6.40 1.44 1.74
N LEU A 130 -6.55 0.14 1.44
CA LEU A 130 -7.80 -0.42 0.92
C LEU A 130 -8.94 -0.43 1.95
N VAL A 131 -8.63 -0.59 3.24
CA VAL A 131 -9.64 -0.47 4.33
C VAL A 131 -10.27 0.92 4.32
N THR A 132 -9.51 1.99 4.08
CA THR A 132 -10.05 3.36 4.03
C THR A 132 -10.97 3.61 2.82
N LEU A 133 -10.92 2.73 1.81
CA LEU A 133 -11.74 2.78 0.61
C LEU A 133 -12.93 1.80 0.66
N ALA A 134 -13.04 0.95 1.66
CA ALA A 134 -14.08 -0.09 1.70
C ALA A 134 -15.49 0.52 1.79
N ASP A 135 -16.37 0.21 0.83
CA ASP A 135 -17.74 0.76 0.72
C ASP A 135 -18.82 -0.24 1.16
N ASN A 136 -18.44 -1.46 1.51
CA ASN A 136 -19.35 -2.44 2.11
C ASN A 136 -18.65 -3.30 3.17
N VAL A 137 -19.47 -3.97 4.00
CA VAL A 137 -19.00 -4.77 5.13
C VAL A 137 -18.06 -5.91 4.69
N LEU A 138 -18.37 -6.59 3.58
CA LEU A 138 -17.53 -7.68 3.09
C LEU A 138 -16.17 -7.19 2.61
N THR A 139 -16.15 -6.10 1.85
CA THR A 139 -14.88 -5.47 1.42
C THR A 139 -14.06 -5.04 2.64
N PHE A 140 -14.71 -4.41 3.62
CA PHE A 140 -14.04 -3.99 4.85
C PHE A 140 -13.42 -5.18 5.59
N LEU A 141 -14.18 -6.24 5.85
CA LEU A 141 -13.69 -7.43 6.56
C LEU A 141 -12.59 -8.16 5.81
N LEU A 142 -12.67 -8.21 4.47
CA LEU A 142 -11.65 -8.85 3.65
C LEU A 142 -10.31 -8.10 3.71
N MET A 143 -10.36 -6.76 3.69
CA MET A 143 -9.15 -5.93 3.72
C MET A 143 -8.56 -5.80 5.13
N TRP A 144 -9.42 -5.80 6.16
CA TRP A 144 -9.03 -5.77 7.57
C TRP A 144 -8.31 -7.05 8.01
#